data_144d3d993bd5d1ba72c7fa82ba16586b
#
_entry.id   144d3d993bd5d1ba72c7fa82ba16586b
#
_cell.length_a   1.000
_cell.length_b   1.000
_cell.length_c   1.000
_cell.angle_alpha   90.00
_cell.angle_beta   90.00
_cell.angle_gamma   90.00
#
_symmetry.space_group_name_H-M   'P 1'
#
loop_
_entity.id
_entity.type
_entity.pdbx_description
1 polymer ?
#
loop_
_entity_poly.entity_id
_entity_poly.type
_entity_poly.pdbx_seq_one_letter_code
_entity_poly.pdbx_strand_id
1 'polypeptide(L)'
;MLVGLLFLVGWQPARAQAPDTLRPVAPIRTIEIDNVDVLPAAIDTKGWLLLDKGIELELEGAVQNLYNFKYDKAEKQFRSLRRRYPQHPLPYFLMGLSTWWKIIPTQLGTKQYDNIFYAYMDTAIVKAEKLYKADEKNYEASFFLAAANGFSGRLHAERRDWRKAIVSSKRALDFLDKSKEANGLSPEFLFGQALFNYYSVWIPVNYPLLKPVLLFFPKGSKKLGLDQLRTVAATGFYTGTEASVFLLKILNNEENNSAEALPVARKLALQYPDNAYFQRMYALISFHQGEFVEAERVSKRILANLNQGMPGYEGVSGRYATYFLGFFMENKYRDLAKAKDYYQRCIVFSESTGDTKGGFYLFANTNLARIHAREKDTESARRYYSVVAEKADRKSEQAREAKAFLKTQVRSR
;
A
#
# COMPACT_ATOMS: atom_id res chain seq x y z
N MET A 1 9.29 -12.80 12.64
CA MET A 1 8.42 -13.52 11.71
C MET A 1 7.10 -12.80 11.44
N LEU A 2 6.41 -12.27 12.45
CA LEU A 2 5.12 -11.60 12.27
C LEU A 2 5.21 -10.29 11.47
N VAL A 3 6.17 -9.41 11.67
CA VAL A 3 6.28 -8.12 10.94
C VAL A 3 6.72 -8.33 9.48
N GLY A 4 7.53 -9.30 9.17
CA GLY A 4 7.81 -9.69 7.79
C GLY A 4 6.63 -10.38 7.13
N LEU A 5 5.85 -11.12 7.90
CA LEU A 5 4.57 -11.68 7.49
C LEU A 5 3.45 -10.63 7.44
N LEU A 6 3.48 -9.63 8.33
CA LEU A 6 2.64 -8.43 8.26
C LEU A 6 2.82 -7.67 6.94
N PHE A 7 4.00 -7.78 6.34
CA PHE A 7 4.36 -7.16 5.08
C PHE A 7 4.33 -8.11 3.88
N LEU A 8 4.15 -9.43 4.10
CA LEU A 8 4.08 -10.47 3.07
C LEU A 8 2.81 -10.47 2.23
N VAL A 9 1.79 -9.70 2.64
CA VAL A 9 0.56 -9.60 1.87
C VAL A 9 0.86 -8.84 0.58
N GLY A 10 1.37 -9.57 -0.37
CA GLY A 10 1.57 -9.13 -1.74
C GLY A 10 0.23 -8.67 -2.35
N TRP A 11 0.31 -7.83 -3.33
CA TRP A 11 -0.80 -7.38 -4.16
C TRP A 11 -1.49 -8.57 -4.83
N GLN A 12 -2.44 -9.20 -4.15
CA GLN A 12 -3.39 -10.10 -4.81
C GLN A 12 -4.73 -9.37 -4.94
N PRO A 13 -5.37 -9.40 -6.11
CA PRO A 13 -6.72 -8.84 -6.27
C PRO A 13 -7.70 -9.60 -5.38
N ALA A 14 -8.53 -8.85 -4.64
CA ALA A 14 -9.56 -9.39 -3.78
C ALA A 14 -10.50 -10.33 -4.55
N ARG A 15 -10.71 -11.53 -4.04
CA ARG A 15 -11.82 -12.40 -4.46
C ARG A 15 -13.09 -11.85 -3.85
N ALA A 16 -14.04 -11.45 -4.69
CA ALA A 16 -15.36 -11.04 -4.25
C ALA A 16 -16.09 -12.22 -3.58
N GLN A 17 -16.43 -12.06 -2.30
CA GLN A 17 -17.43 -12.87 -1.61
C GLN A 17 -18.70 -12.02 -1.44
N ALA A 18 -19.86 -12.67 -1.56
CA ALA A 18 -21.18 -12.05 -1.49
C ALA A 18 -21.47 -11.44 -0.09
N PRO A 19 -22.31 -10.39 -0.01
CA PRO A 19 -22.58 -9.71 1.24
C PRO A 19 -23.46 -10.55 2.18
N ASP A 20 -23.03 -10.64 3.43
CA ASP A 20 -23.81 -11.26 4.50
C ASP A 20 -24.72 -10.22 5.19
N THR A 21 -25.89 -10.65 5.56
CA THR A 21 -27.05 -9.86 5.93
C THR A 21 -26.89 -9.07 7.23
N LEU A 22 -27.55 -7.92 7.27
CA LEU A 22 -27.72 -6.95 8.35
C LEU A 22 -28.04 -7.57 9.72
N ARG A 23 -27.23 -7.31 10.73
CA ARG A 23 -27.58 -7.52 12.15
C ARG A 23 -27.86 -6.20 12.86
N PRO A 24 -28.80 -6.18 13.82
CA PRO A 24 -29.27 -4.95 14.46
C PRO A 24 -28.22 -4.33 15.39
N VAL A 25 -28.25 -2.99 15.45
CA VAL A 25 -27.39 -2.14 16.28
C VAL A 25 -27.69 -2.38 17.76
N ALA A 26 -26.66 -2.75 18.54
CA ALA A 26 -26.74 -2.86 19.98
C ALA A 26 -26.64 -1.48 20.65
N PRO A 27 -27.30 -1.26 21.82
CA PRO A 27 -27.34 0.03 22.47
C PRO A 27 -25.97 0.49 23.00
N ILE A 28 -25.77 1.80 22.98
CA ILE A 28 -24.59 2.51 23.47
C ILE A 28 -24.38 2.16 24.96
N ARG A 29 -23.28 1.46 25.27
CA ARG A 29 -22.83 1.28 26.65
C ARG A 29 -21.93 2.44 27.04
N THR A 30 -22.25 3.06 28.15
CA THR A 30 -21.42 4.03 28.87
C THR A 30 -20.01 3.44 29.09
N ILE A 31 -19.00 4.20 28.71
CA ILE A 31 -17.60 3.85 28.94
C ILE A 31 -17.32 4.13 30.42
N GLU A 32 -17.12 3.10 31.23
CA GLU A 32 -16.47 3.24 32.51
C GLU A 32 -15.00 3.57 32.31
N ILE A 33 -14.58 4.73 32.83
CA ILE A 33 -13.20 5.20 32.80
C ILE A 33 -12.44 4.53 33.94
N ASP A 34 -12.23 3.22 33.83
CA ASP A 34 -11.45 2.48 34.83
C ASP A 34 -10.16 1.93 34.16
N ASN A 35 -9.37 2.79 33.59
CA ASN A 35 -7.93 2.59 33.32
C ASN A 35 -7.38 3.90 32.77
N VAL A 36 -7.18 4.87 33.62
CA VAL A 36 -6.19 5.90 33.38
C VAL A 36 -4.85 5.19 33.50
N ASP A 37 -4.24 4.80 32.41
CA ASP A 37 -2.86 4.38 32.42
C ASP A 37 -2.05 5.52 33.06
N VAL A 38 -1.63 5.29 34.29
CA VAL A 38 -0.72 6.19 34.99
C VAL A 38 0.49 6.31 34.08
N LEU A 39 0.74 7.51 33.55
CA LEU A 39 1.93 7.79 32.77
C LEU A 39 3.14 7.20 33.50
N PRO A 40 3.92 6.35 32.85
CA PRO A 40 5.12 5.80 33.47
C PRO A 40 5.97 6.95 33.99
N ALA A 41 6.63 6.74 35.12
CA ALA A 41 7.55 7.70 35.72
C ALA A 41 8.39 8.37 34.65
N ALA A 42 8.39 9.71 34.62
CA ALA A 42 8.84 10.57 33.55
C ALA A 42 9.99 9.98 32.71
N ILE A 43 9.65 9.50 31.52
CA ILE A 43 10.65 9.01 30.57
C ILE A 43 11.48 10.21 30.12
N ASP A 44 12.80 10.14 30.28
CA ASP A 44 13.68 11.20 29.78
C ASP A 44 13.75 11.14 28.26
N THR A 45 13.10 12.10 27.61
CA THR A 45 13.06 12.25 26.15
C THR A 45 14.09 13.26 25.64
N LYS A 46 15.01 13.72 26.49
CA LYS A 46 16.04 14.68 26.11
C LYS A 46 16.92 14.13 24.99
N GLY A 47 16.99 14.89 23.89
CA GLY A 47 17.79 14.50 22.71
C GLY A 47 17.07 13.57 21.75
N TRP A 48 15.82 13.20 21.98
CA TRP A 48 15.01 12.45 21.02
C TRP A 48 14.52 13.38 19.90
N LEU A 49 14.98 13.14 18.69
CA LEU A 49 14.58 13.94 17.53
C LEU A 49 13.18 13.59 17.02
N LEU A 50 12.69 12.39 17.31
CA LEU A 50 11.34 11.94 16.92
C LEU A 50 10.25 12.77 17.59
N LEU A 51 10.51 13.29 18.80
CA LEU A 51 9.58 14.09 19.60
C LEU A 51 9.95 15.59 19.62
N ASP A 52 11.02 15.98 18.92
CA ASP A 52 11.46 17.39 18.87
C ASP A 52 10.58 18.19 17.93
N LYS A 53 9.75 19.07 18.49
CA LYS A 53 8.83 19.92 17.71
C LYS A 53 9.55 20.91 16.78
N GLY A 54 10.75 21.34 17.11
CA GLY A 54 11.57 22.18 16.23
C GLY A 54 12.00 21.41 14.97
N ILE A 55 12.40 20.15 15.14
CA ILE A 55 12.74 19.25 14.02
C ILE A 55 11.50 18.90 13.21
N GLU A 56 10.36 18.61 13.84
CA GLU A 56 9.09 18.37 13.12
C GLU A 56 8.74 19.56 12.23
N LEU A 57 8.75 20.79 12.77
CA LEU A 57 8.44 22.01 12.02
C LEU A 57 9.43 22.23 10.85
N GLU A 58 10.72 22.01 11.08
CA GLU A 58 11.73 22.09 10.04
C GLU A 58 11.48 21.08 8.89
N LEU A 59 11.06 19.88 9.25
CA LEU A 59 10.89 18.78 8.29
C LEU A 59 9.51 18.74 7.65
N GLU A 60 8.54 19.55 8.07
CA GLU A 60 7.16 19.52 7.53
C GLU A 60 7.15 19.63 6.00
N GLY A 61 7.86 20.62 5.44
CA GLY A 61 7.98 20.77 4.00
C GLY A 61 8.73 19.62 3.33
N ALA A 62 9.71 19.00 4.01
CA ALA A 62 10.43 17.85 3.47
C ALA A 62 9.57 16.61 3.41
N VAL A 63 8.78 16.31 4.45
CA VAL A 63 7.83 15.21 4.48
C VAL A 63 6.74 15.41 3.42
N GLN A 64 6.20 16.62 3.30
CA GLN A 64 5.24 16.96 2.24
C GLN A 64 5.83 16.77 0.83
N ASN A 65 7.08 17.16 0.61
CA ASN A 65 7.78 16.98 -0.66
C ASN A 65 8.05 15.49 -0.95
N LEU A 66 8.43 14.70 0.06
CA LEU A 66 8.65 13.27 -0.06
C LEU A 66 7.42 12.56 -0.65
N TYR A 67 6.27 12.74 -0.02
CA TYR A 67 5.03 12.09 -0.46
C TYR A 67 4.44 12.69 -1.74
N ASN A 68 4.87 13.90 -2.17
CA ASN A 68 4.58 14.47 -3.49
C ASN A 68 5.64 14.12 -4.55
N PHE A 69 6.53 13.16 -4.28
CA PHE A 69 7.56 12.71 -5.21
C PHE A 69 8.56 13.80 -5.65
N LYS A 70 8.66 14.89 -4.88
CA LYS A 70 9.67 15.94 -5.02
C LYS A 70 10.93 15.53 -4.24
N TYR A 71 11.46 14.38 -4.58
CA TYR A 71 12.52 13.71 -3.84
C TYR A 71 13.76 14.58 -3.62
N ASP A 72 14.21 15.31 -4.64
CA ASP A 72 15.39 16.16 -4.52
C ASP A 72 15.23 17.23 -3.44
N LYS A 73 14.02 17.82 -3.33
CA LYS A 73 13.71 18.84 -2.31
C LYS A 73 13.68 18.20 -0.92
N ALA A 74 13.01 17.07 -0.77
CA ALA A 74 12.93 16.33 0.50
C ALA A 74 14.32 15.88 0.97
N GLU A 75 15.06 15.21 0.10
CA GLU A 75 16.38 14.66 0.40
C GLU A 75 17.44 15.75 0.69
N LYS A 76 17.31 16.96 0.11
CA LYS A 76 18.17 18.10 0.45
C LYS A 76 18.04 18.44 1.93
N GLN A 77 16.82 18.47 2.48
CA GLN A 77 16.57 18.75 3.89
C GLN A 77 17.00 17.56 4.78
N PHE A 78 16.73 16.33 4.39
CA PHE A 78 17.19 15.14 5.12
C PHE A 78 18.73 15.06 5.17
N ARG A 79 19.43 15.43 4.10
CA ARG A 79 20.90 15.54 4.10
C ARG A 79 21.38 16.69 5.00
N SER A 80 20.64 17.79 5.12
CA SER A 80 20.97 18.86 6.08
C SER A 80 20.84 18.35 7.51
N LEU A 81 19.75 17.68 7.83
CA LEU A 81 19.56 17.05 9.15
C LEU A 81 20.68 16.05 9.47
N ARG A 82 21.07 15.21 8.50
CA ARG A 82 22.17 14.25 8.65
C ARG A 82 23.51 14.90 9.00
N ARG A 83 23.81 16.08 8.44
CA ARG A 83 25.05 16.81 8.76
C ARG A 83 25.06 17.30 10.20
N ARG A 84 23.90 17.69 10.75
CA ARG A 84 23.79 18.16 12.15
C ARG A 84 23.75 16.99 13.14
N TYR A 85 23.09 15.89 12.75
CA TYR A 85 22.88 14.73 13.59
C TYR A 85 23.41 13.44 12.94
N PRO A 86 24.72 13.34 12.67
CA PRO A 86 25.30 12.22 11.91
C PRO A 86 25.28 10.89 12.66
N GLN A 87 25.07 10.92 13.99
CA GLN A 87 24.99 9.72 14.82
C GLN A 87 23.55 9.29 15.11
N HIS A 88 22.55 10.10 14.74
CA HIS A 88 21.15 9.80 15.00
C HIS A 88 20.53 8.98 13.86
N PRO A 89 19.62 7.98 14.14
CA PRO A 89 19.00 7.14 13.11
C PRO A 89 18.02 7.89 12.19
N LEU A 90 17.30 8.91 12.69
CA LEU A 90 16.23 9.61 11.97
C LEU A 90 16.61 10.05 10.55
N PRO A 91 17.70 10.80 10.30
CA PRO A 91 18.00 11.26 8.95
C PRO A 91 18.27 10.13 7.95
N TYR A 92 18.83 9.03 8.40
CA TYR A 92 19.08 7.84 7.57
C TYR A 92 17.77 7.10 7.29
N PHE A 93 16.92 6.96 8.28
CA PHE A 93 15.60 6.39 8.12
C PHE A 93 14.74 7.18 7.10
N LEU A 94 14.74 8.51 7.19
CA LEU A 94 14.02 9.37 6.23
C LEU A 94 14.56 9.26 4.80
N MET A 95 15.88 9.12 4.63
CA MET A 95 16.48 8.84 3.31
C MET A 95 16.08 7.46 2.79
N GLY A 96 16.03 6.45 3.66
CA GLY A 96 15.51 5.12 3.33
C GLY A 96 14.03 5.15 2.96
N LEU A 97 13.22 5.91 3.69
CA LEU A 97 11.79 6.10 3.38
C LEU A 97 11.59 6.81 2.03
N SER A 98 12.43 7.83 1.71
CA SER A 98 12.44 8.44 0.38
C SER A 98 12.73 7.41 -0.72
N THR A 99 13.71 6.55 -0.49
CA THR A 99 14.05 5.49 -1.44
C THR A 99 12.93 4.44 -1.57
N TRP A 100 12.26 4.10 -0.47
CA TRP A 100 11.07 3.24 -0.46
C TRP A 100 9.97 3.78 -1.38
N TRP A 101 9.68 5.07 -1.31
CA TRP A 101 8.66 5.69 -2.14
C TRP A 101 9.05 5.83 -3.61
N LYS A 102 10.33 5.66 -3.98
CA LYS A 102 10.76 5.47 -5.37
C LYS A 102 10.45 4.06 -5.91
N ILE A 103 10.31 3.07 -5.02
CA ILE A 103 9.99 1.67 -5.37
C ILE A 103 8.47 1.45 -5.50
N ILE A 104 7.68 2.06 -4.61
CA ILE A 104 6.22 1.85 -4.51
C ILE A 104 5.44 2.08 -5.82
N PRO A 105 5.71 3.14 -6.62
CA PRO A 105 4.92 3.42 -7.83
C PRO A 105 4.92 2.28 -8.84
N THR A 106 5.99 1.50 -8.92
CA THR A 106 6.12 0.34 -9.82
C THR A 106 5.48 -0.93 -9.26
N GLN A 107 4.66 -0.84 -8.21
CA GLN A 107 4.15 -2.00 -7.47
C GLN A 107 5.29 -2.92 -6.99
N LEU A 108 6.37 -2.32 -6.50
CA LEU A 108 7.59 -3.00 -6.03
C LEU A 108 8.36 -3.75 -7.14
N GLY A 109 8.00 -3.55 -8.42
CA GLY A 109 8.64 -4.24 -9.55
C GLY A 109 10.09 -3.83 -9.79
N THR A 110 10.42 -2.53 -9.63
CA THR A 110 11.80 -2.05 -9.81
C THR A 110 12.73 -2.56 -8.70
N LYS A 111 13.95 -2.94 -9.10
CA LYS A 111 15.04 -3.31 -8.17
C LYS A 111 16.14 -2.25 -8.11
N GLN A 112 16.02 -1.22 -8.93
CA GLN A 112 17.04 -0.17 -9.10
C GLN A 112 17.45 0.50 -7.78
N TYR A 113 16.52 0.62 -6.84
CA TYR A 113 16.71 1.33 -5.58
C TYR A 113 16.99 0.41 -4.38
N ASP A 114 16.98 -0.90 -4.55
CA ASP A 114 17.06 -1.87 -3.44
C ASP A 114 18.35 -1.69 -2.61
N ASN A 115 19.51 -1.60 -3.28
CA ASN A 115 20.79 -1.47 -2.58
C ASN A 115 20.89 -0.16 -1.79
N ILE A 116 20.39 0.94 -2.35
CA ILE A 116 20.38 2.26 -1.69
C ILE A 116 19.43 2.23 -0.50
N PHE A 117 18.27 1.62 -0.68
CA PHE A 117 17.29 1.46 0.39
C PHE A 117 17.88 0.67 1.57
N TYR A 118 18.44 -0.51 1.32
CA TYR A 118 19.06 -1.32 2.38
C TYR A 118 20.21 -0.59 3.05
N ALA A 119 21.08 0.09 2.30
CA ALA A 119 22.19 0.84 2.88
C ALA A 119 21.72 1.92 3.86
N TYR A 120 20.63 2.62 3.57
CA TYR A 120 20.05 3.60 4.49
C TYR A 120 19.40 2.95 5.71
N MET A 121 18.62 1.88 5.51
CA MET A 121 17.97 1.17 6.62
C MET A 121 19.00 0.50 7.54
N ASP A 122 20.03 -0.16 6.99
CA ASP A 122 21.11 -0.76 7.77
C ASP A 122 21.89 0.30 8.57
N THR A 123 22.14 1.47 7.97
CA THR A 123 22.79 2.57 8.68
C THR A 123 21.90 3.09 9.82
N ALA A 124 20.61 3.24 9.61
CA ALA A 124 19.65 3.63 10.65
C ALA A 124 19.63 2.59 11.79
N ILE A 125 19.63 1.30 11.46
CA ILE A 125 19.71 0.20 12.43
C ILE A 125 21.00 0.30 13.27
N VAL A 126 22.15 0.44 12.64
CA VAL A 126 23.45 0.53 13.36
C VAL A 126 23.49 1.73 14.31
N LYS A 127 22.95 2.89 13.87
CA LYS A 127 22.89 4.09 14.72
C LYS A 127 21.92 3.90 15.90
N ALA A 128 20.76 3.32 15.63
CA ALA A 128 19.77 3.04 16.67
C ALA A 128 20.26 1.98 17.66
N GLU A 129 20.96 0.93 17.19
CA GLU A 129 21.60 -0.07 18.09
C GLU A 129 22.59 0.56 19.06
N LYS A 130 23.36 1.54 18.58
CA LYS A 130 24.32 2.26 19.44
C LYS A 130 23.61 3.05 20.54
N LEU A 131 22.52 3.75 20.21
CA LEU A 131 21.71 4.48 21.20
C LEU A 131 21.05 3.51 22.18
N TYR A 132 20.46 2.42 21.69
CA TYR A 132 19.82 1.41 22.51
C TYR A 132 20.80 0.72 23.48
N LYS A 133 22.02 0.41 23.04
CA LYS A 133 23.07 -0.18 23.91
C LYS A 133 23.56 0.79 24.98
N ALA A 134 23.50 2.09 24.71
CA ALA A 134 23.87 3.10 25.71
C ALA A 134 22.75 3.28 26.76
N ASP A 135 21.50 3.15 26.35
CA ASP A 135 20.33 3.23 27.21
C ASP A 135 19.19 2.36 26.64
N GLU A 136 18.88 1.24 27.28
CA GLU A 136 17.82 0.33 26.87
C GLU A 136 16.40 0.94 27.02
N LYS A 137 16.26 2.02 27.78
CA LYS A 137 15.02 2.80 27.90
C LYS A 137 14.91 3.91 26.84
N ASN A 138 15.87 4.02 25.94
CA ASN A 138 15.75 4.87 24.77
C ASN A 138 14.73 4.26 23.78
N TYR A 139 13.43 4.53 24.03
CA TYR A 139 12.35 3.97 23.19
C TYR A 139 12.35 4.56 21.79
N GLU A 140 12.92 5.74 21.56
CA GLU A 140 13.16 6.26 20.20
C GLU A 140 14.10 5.33 19.42
N ALA A 141 15.17 4.85 20.04
CA ALA A 141 16.06 3.88 19.42
C ALA A 141 15.33 2.57 19.10
N SER A 142 14.49 2.07 20.03
CA SER A 142 13.63 0.90 19.81
C SER A 142 12.65 1.11 18.66
N PHE A 143 12.06 2.30 18.55
CA PHE A 143 11.18 2.68 17.43
C PHE A 143 11.92 2.56 16.08
N PHE A 144 13.10 3.17 15.94
CA PHE A 144 13.86 3.09 14.69
C PHE A 144 14.33 1.68 14.38
N LEU A 145 14.68 0.89 15.37
CA LEU A 145 15.03 -0.53 15.21
C LEU A 145 13.82 -1.34 14.72
N ALA A 146 12.66 -1.12 15.30
CA ALA A 146 11.42 -1.76 14.85
C ALA A 146 11.06 -1.35 13.41
N ALA A 147 11.04 -0.04 13.13
CA ALA A 147 10.63 0.50 11.84
C ALA A 147 11.60 0.11 10.71
N ALA A 148 12.90 0.32 10.88
CA ALA A 148 13.89 0.02 9.83
C ALA A 148 13.98 -1.48 9.53
N ASN A 149 13.94 -2.35 10.55
CA ASN A 149 13.84 -3.79 10.35
C ASN A 149 12.51 -4.20 9.71
N GLY A 150 11.39 -3.55 10.05
CA GLY A 150 10.09 -3.80 9.44
C GLY A 150 10.08 -3.50 7.94
N PHE A 151 10.56 -2.33 7.53
CA PHE A 151 10.67 -1.96 6.12
C PHE A 151 11.64 -2.87 5.36
N SER A 152 12.81 -3.21 5.94
CA SER A 152 13.78 -4.15 5.34
C SER A 152 13.17 -5.53 5.18
N GLY A 153 12.48 -6.05 6.19
CA GLY A 153 11.78 -7.33 6.15
C GLY A 153 10.72 -7.38 5.05
N ARG A 154 9.97 -6.30 4.87
CA ARG A 154 8.99 -6.17 3.79
C ARG A 154 9.65 -6.27 2.42
N LEU A 155 10.70 -5.50 2.14
CA LEU A 155 11.35 -5.55 0.84
C LEU A 155 12.02 -6.90 0.59
N HIS A 156 12.66 -7.51 1.59
CA HIS A 156 13.21 -8.87 1.46
C HIS A 156 12.13 -9.89 1.08
N ALA A 157 10.94 -9.79 1.68
CA ALA A 157 9.82 -10.66 1.37
C ALA A 157 9.34 -10.48 -0.09
N GLU A 158 9.21 -9.24 -0.56
CA GLU A 158 8.85 -8.93 -1.97
C GLU A 158 9.92 -9.45 -2.95
N ARG A 159 11.19 -9.48 -2.53
CA ARG A 159 12.31 -10.05 -3.31
C ARG A 159 12.43 -11.57 -3.16
N ARG A 160 11.54 -12.22 -2.38
CA ARG A 160 11.51 -13.66 -2.06
C ARG A 160 12.77 -14.13 -1.32
N ASP A 161 13.48 -13.21 -0.66
CA ASP A 161 14.57 -13.54 0.28
C ASP A 161 13.97 -13.83 1.66
N TRP A 162 13.32 -14.98 1.76
CA TRP A 162 12.57 -15.40 2.95
C TRP A 162 13.41 -15.46 4.21
N ARG A 163 14.68 -15.86 4.09
CA ARG A 163 15.59 -15.94 5.23
C ARG A 163 15.80 -14.56 5.86
N LYS A 164 16.17 -13.57 5.04
CA LYS A 164 16.37 -12.20 5.53
C LYS A 164 15.07 -11.56 5.97
N ALA A 165 13.98 -11.82 5.27
CA ALA A 165 12.65 -11.36 5.65
C ALA A 165 12.28 -11.82 7.07
N ILE A 166 12.48 -13.10 7.39
CA ILE A 166 12.20 -13.68 8.71
C ILE A 166 13.08 -13.05 9.80
N VAL A 167 14.38 -12.92 9.55
CA VAL A 167 15.31 -12.34 10.53
C VAL A 167 14.95 -10.89 10.84
N SER A 168 14.78 -10.07 9.81
CA SER A 168 14.41 -8.66 9.98
C SER A 168 13.05 -8.51 10.68
N SER A 169 12.08 -9.35 10.34
CA SER A 169 10.76 -9.30 10.94
C SER A 169 10.75 -9.66 12.42
N LYS A 170 11.54 -10.69 12.80
CA LYS A 170 11.70 -11.05 14.21
C LYS A 170 12.28 -9.89 15.00
N ARG A 171 13.38 -9.28 14.49
CA ARG A 171 14.01 -8.12 15.13
C ARG A 171 13.04 -6.94 15.28
N ALA A 172 12.25 -6.67 14.24
CA ALA A 172 11.25 -5.61 14.30
C ALA A 172 10.23 -5.86 15.42
N LEU A 173 9.76 -7.09 15.59
CA LEU A 173 8.83 -7.45 16.67
C LEU A 173 9.45 -7.35 18.04
N ASP A 174 10.69 -7.83 18.21
CA ASP A 174 11.39 -7.77 19.48
C ASP A 174 11.53 -6.31 19.96
N PHE A 175 11.84 -5.37 19.05
CA PHE A 175 11.96 -3.95 19.39
C PHE A 175 10.61 -3.24 19.49
N LEU A 176 9.60 -3.68 18.78
CA LEU A 176 8.24 -3.19 18.98
C LEU A 176 7.73 -3.52 20.38
N ASP A 177 7.99 -4.73 20.86
CA ASP A 177 7.63 -5.13 22.22
C ASP A 177 8.33 -4.26 23.28
N LYS A 178 9.61 -3.98 23.08
CA LYS A 178 10.41 -3.12 23.97
C LYS A 178 9.99 -1.66 23.97
N SER A 179 9.33 -1.18 22.91
CA SER A 179 8.84 0.22 22.82
C SER A 179 7.43 0.44 23.34
N LYS A 180 6.75 -0.58 23.85
CA LYS A 180 5.35 -0.49 24.30
C LYS A 180 5.10 0.55 25.39
N GLU A 181 6.05 0.71 26.30
CA GLU A 181 5.95 1.70 27.39
C GLU A 181 5.91 3.14 26.86
N ALA A 182 6.37 3.39 25.63
CA ALA A 182 6.33 4.70 24.98
C ALA A 182 5.03 4.99 24.22
N ASN A 183 4.09 4.03 24.12
CA ASN A 183 2.87 4.19 23.30
C ASN A 183 2.01 5.40 23.70
N GLY A 184 2.08 5.85 24.95
CA GLY A 184 1.40 7.05 25.43
C GLY A 184 2.13 8.38 25.19
N LEU A 185 3.41 8.35 24.77
CA LEU A 185 4.22 9.56 24.59
C LEU A 185 3.92 10.27 23.26
N SER A 186 3.66 9.51 22.21
CA SER A 186 3.39 10.04 20.88
C SER A 186 2.65 9.03 20.03
N PRO A 187 1.79 9.49 19.09
CA PRO A 187 1.16 8.63 18.09
C PRO A 187 2.17 7.80 17.26
N GLU A 188 3.39 8.28 17.13
CA GLU A 188 4.45 7.61 16.37
C GLU A 188 4.69 6.17 16.87
N PHE A 189 4.72 5.98 18.18
CA PHE A 189 4.95 4.67 18.81
C PHE A 189 3.78 3.71 18.63
N LEU A 190 2.55 4.23 18.47
CA LEU A 190 1.37 3.40 18.24
C LEU A 190 1.35 2.71 16.87
N PHE A 191 2.06 3.24 15.87
CA PHE A 191 1.99 2.74 14.49
C PHE A 191 2.32 1.26 14.37
N GLY A 192 3.45 0.84 14.92
CA GLY A 192 3.85 -0.56 14.92
C GLY A 192 2.87 -1.46 15.69
N GLN A 193 2.41 -0.99 16.85
CA GLN A 193 1.44 -1.72 17.68
C GLN A 193 0.09 -1.87 16.97
N ALA A 194 -0.36 -0.86 16.24
CA ALA A 194 -1.57 -0.90 15.44
C ALA A 194 -1.52 -1.99 14.35
N LEU A 195 -0.41 -2.03 13.62
CA LEU A 195 -0.16 -3.08 12.62
C LEU A 195 -0.11 -4.47 13.25
N PHE A 196 0.58 -4.60 14.38
CA PHE A 196 0.62 -5.86 15.11
C PHE A 196 -0.78 -6.33 15.52
N ASN A 197 -1.56 -5.46 16.16
CA ASN A 197 -2.91 -5.78 16.62
C ASN A 197 -3.81 -6.28 15.49
N TYR A 198 -3.75 -5.66 14.33
CA TYR A 198 -4.55 -6.07 13.18
C TYR A 198 -4.05 -7.39 12.58
N TYR A 199 -2.79 -7.45 12.20
CA TYR A 199 -2.26 -8.56 11.39
C TYR A 199 -2.02 -9.84 12.19
N SER A 200 -1.81 -9.77 13.51
CA SER A 200 -1.69 -10.97 14.35
C SER A 200 -2.97 -11.80 14.38
N VAL A 201 -4.13 -11.17 14.11
CA VAL A 201 -5.43 -11.85 13.98
C VAL A 201 -5.72 -12.22 12.52
N TRP A 202 -5.42 -11.31 11.58
CA TRP A 202 -5.76 -11.49 10.17
C TRP A 202 -4.92 -12.59 9.48
N ILE A 203 -3.61 -12.65 9.75
CA ILE A 203 -2.71 -13.61 9.11
C ILE A 203 -3.08 -15.08 9.40
N PRO A 204 -3.34 -15.50 10.65
CA PRO A 204 -3.68 -16.91 10.92
C PRO A 204 -4.97 -17.38 10.24
N VAL A 205 -5.89 -16.46 9.99
CA VAL A 205 -7.15 -16.74 9.31
C VAL A 205 -6.92 -16.96 7.81
N ASN A 206 -6.13 -16.08 7.19
CA ASN A 206 -5.92 -16.08 5.74
C ASN A 206 -4.76 -16.99 5.29
N TYR A 207 -3.83 -17.28 6.20
CA TYR A 207 -2.67 -18.17 5.98
C TYR A 207 -2.55 -19.21 7.10
N PRO A 208 -3.40 -20.25 7.10
CA PRO A 208 -3.45 -21.25 8.19
C PRO A 208 -2.13 -21.95 8.47
N LEU A 209 -1.27 -22.11 7.45
CA LEU A 209 0.06 -22.73 7.59
C LEU A 209 1.00 -21.93 8.50
N LEU A 210 0.70 -20.65 8.75
CA LEU A 210 1.47 -19.79 9.63
C LEU A 210 0.97 -19.77 11.08
N LYS A 211 -0.17 -20.42 11.38
CA LYS A 211 -0.73 -20.52 12.74
C LYS A 211 0.28 -20.99 13.79
N PRO A 212 1.07 -22.07 13.56
CA PRO A 212 1.97 -22.57 14.58
C PRO A 212 3.02 -21.52 15.01
N VAL A 213 3.46 -20.71 14.06
CA VAL A 213 4.44 -19.65 14.32
C VAL A 213 3.85 -18.51 15.14
N LEU A 214 2.57 -18.25 14.96
CA LEU A 214 1.86 -17.13 15.60
C LEU A 214 1.38 -17.45 17.02
N LEU A 215 1.39 -18.74 17.42
CA LEU A 215 1.02 -19.16 18.77
C LEU A 215 1.94 -18.61 19.86
N PHE A 216 3.17 -18.24 19.50
CA PHE A 216 4.16 -17.68 20.43
C PHE A 216 4.01 -16.17 20.66
N PHE A 217 3.08 -15.52 19.97
CA PHE A 217 2.87 -14.08 20.08
C PHE A 217 1.56 -13.75 20.79
N PRO A 218 1.47 -12.62 21.51
CA PRO A 218 0.23 -12.17 22.12
C PRO A 218 -0.88 -12.06 21.07
N LYS A 219 -2.13 -12.31 21.48
CA LYS A 219 -3.28 -12.10 20.62
C LYS A 219 -3.55 -10.61 20.48
N GLY A 220 -3.62 -10.12 19.25
CA GLY A 220 -4.07 -8.77 18.95
C GLY A 220 -5.59 -8.66 18.83
N SER A 221 -6.04 -7.50 18.41
CA SER A 221 -7.44 -7.20 18.08
C SER A 221 -7.50 -6.39 16.80
N LYS A 222 -8.22 -6.89 15.79
CA LYS A 222 -8.42 -6.15 14.52
C LYS A 222 -9.04 -4.78 14.77
N LYS A 223 -10.07 -4.72 15.63
CA LYS A 223 -10.75 -3.46 15.96
C LYS A 223 -9.78 -2.47 16.57
N LEU A 224 -9.05 -2.88 17.61
CA LEU A 224 -8.04 -2.02 18.25
C LEU A 224 -6.97 -1.58 17.25
N GLY A 225 -6.47 -2.48 16.40
CA GLY A 225 -5.49 -2.14 15.38
C GLY A 225 -5.99 -1.09 14.38
N LEU A 226 -7.24 -1.20 13.91
CA LEU A 226 -7.86 -0.21 13.04
C LEU A 226 -8.07 1.14 13.74
N ASP A 227 -8.53 1.15 14.99
CA ASP A 227 -8.76 2.37 15.75
C ASP A 227 -7.42 3.09 16.02
N GLN A 228 -6.38 2.36 16.40
CA GLN A 228 -5.03 2.90 16.54
C GLN A 228 -4.48 3.44 15.22
N LEU A 229 -4.67 2.73 14.09
CA LEU A 229 -4.25 3.24 12.76
C LEU A 229 -4.98 4.54 12.41
N ARG A 230 -6.28 4.66 12.71
CA ARG A 230 -7.02 5.91 12.51
C ARG A 230 -6.45 7.06 13.34
N THR A 231 -6.11 6.79 14.61
CA THR A 231 -5.46 7.76 15.48
C THR A 231 -4.13 8.23 14.91
N VAL A 232 -3.25 7.30 14.55
CA VAL A 232 -1.94 7.62 13.97
C VAL A 232 -2.08 8.36 12.63
N ALA A 233 -3.00 7.94 11.76
CA ALA A 233 -3.29 8.59 10.48
C ALA A 233 -3.81 10.04 10.62
N ALA A 234 -4.41 10.37 11.78
CA ALA A 234 -4.90 11.70 12.07
C ALA A 234 -3.85 12.60 12.75
N THR A 235 -2.97 12.04 13.57
CA THR A 235 -2.14 12.80 14.52
C THR A 235 -0.63 12.54 14.41
N GLY A 236 -0.20 11.46 13.75
CA GLY A 236 1.22 11.15 13.56
C GLY A 236 1.86 12.09 12.52
N PHE A 237 3.05 12.59 12.82
CA PHE A 237 3.81 13.44 11.91
C PHE A 237 4.62 12.58 10.92
N TYR A 238 5.49 11.72 11.43
CA TYR A 238 6.34 10.86 10.60
C TYR A 238 5.60 9.63 10.08
N THR A 239 4.73 9.04 10.90
CA THR A 239 4.03 7.79 10.58
C THR A 239 2.61 7.99 10.08
N GLY A 240 2.05 9.19 10.15
CA GLY A 240 0.64 9.46 9.83
C GLY A 240 0.26 9.12 8.38
N THR A 241 1.14 9.45 7.42
CA THR A 241 0.90 9.09 6.01
C THR A 241 1.03 7.59 5.79
N GLU A 242 2.03 6.93 6.39
CA GLU A 242 2.17 5.47 6.31
C GLU A 242 0.97 4.75 6.95
N ALA A 243 0.50 5.24 8.11
CA ALA A 243 -0.70 4.71 8.75
C ALA A 243 -1.94 4.87 7.85
N SER A 244 -2.09 6.01 7.18
CA SER A 244 -3.16 6.22 6.19
C SER A 244 -3.06 5.25 5.02
N VAL A 245 -1.85 4.95 4.53
CA VAL A 245 -1.61 3.97 3.46
C VAL A 245 -1.97 2.56 3.89
N PHE A 246 -1.57 2.15 5.10
CA PHE A 246 -1.95 0.84 5.64
C PHE A 246 -3.46 0.75 5.90
N LEU A 247 -4.06 1.79 6.47
CA LEU A 247 -5.50 1.85 6.69
C LEU A 247 -6.27 1.71 5.37
N LEU A 248 -5.86 2.45 4.34
CA LEU A 248 -6.42 2.36 2.99
C LEU A 248 -6.32 0.93 2.43
N LYS A 249 -5.14 0.31 2.54
CA LYS A 249 -4.90 -1.06 2.07
C LYS A 249 -5.76 -2.07 2.81
N ILE A 250 -5.79 -1.99 4.13
CA ILE A 250 -6.57 -2.89 4.98
C ILE A 250 -8.05 -2.77 4.64
N LEU A 251 -8.60 -1.57 4.65
CA LEU A 251 -10.02 -1.35 4.37
C LEU A 251 -10.42 -1.84 2.96
N ASN A 252 -9.63 -1.48 1.94
CA ASN A 252 -9.99 -1.81 0.56
C ASN A 252 -9.75 -3.28 0.20
N ASN A 253 -8.61 -3.86 0.61
CA ASN A 253 -8.19 -5.17 0.11
C ASN A 253 -8.48 -6.32 1.07
N GLU A 254 -8.41 -6.07 2.38
CA GLU A 254 -8.44 -7.12 3.40
C GLU A 254 -9.81 -7.22 4.06
N GLU A 255 -10.46 -6.08 4.28
CA GLU A 255 -11.82 -6.01 4.84
C GLU A 255 -12.91 -5.83 3.75
N ASN A 256 -12.52 -5.64 2.47
CA ASN A 256 -13.44 -5.36 1.35
C ASN A 256 -14.41 -4.19 1.62
N ASN A 257 -13.97 -3.22 2.41
CA ASN A 257 -14.75 -2.05 2.79
C ASN A 257 -14.32 -0.81 2.02
N SER A 258 -14.57 -0.81 0.71
CA SER A 258 -14.22 0.33 -0.14
C SER A 258 -14.97 1.61 0.23
N ALA A 259 -16.11 1.52 0.91
CA ALA A 259 -16.86 2.69 1.37
C ALA A 259 -16.08 3.46 2.45
N GLU A 260 -15.50 2.77 3.44
CA GLU A 260 -14.61 3.40 4.42
C GLU A 260 -13.22 3.73 3.84
N ALA A 261 -12.76 3.02 2.83
CA ALA A 261 -11.49 3.29 2.16
C ALA A 261 -11.51 4.58 1.33
N LEU A 262 -12.68 4.95 0.76
CA LEU A 262 -12.80 6.08 -0.15
C LEU A 262 -12.41 7.43 0.48
N PRO A 263 -12.88 7.84 1.68
CA PRO A 263 -12.45 9.08 2.30
C PRO A 263 -10.95 9.11 2.60
N VAL A 264 -10.33 7.98 2.95
CA VAL A 264 -8.89 7.88 3.16
C VAL A 264 -8.13 8.07 1.85
N ALA A 265 -8.57 7.41 0.77
CA ALA A 265 -7.98 7.55 -0.56
C ALA A 265 -8.08 9.00 -1.06
N ARG A 266 -9.26 9.63 -0.88
CA ARG A 266 -9.52 11.03 -1.25
C ARG A 266 -8.58 11.97 -0.48
N LYS A 267 -8.46 11.81 0.85
CA LYS A 267 -7.56 12.63 1.69
C LYS A 267 -6.13 12.54 1.18
N LEU A 268 -5.61 11.33 0.98
CA LEU A 268 -4.25 11.11 0.48
C LEU A 268 -4.03 11.72 -0.91
N ALA A 269 -4.96 11.54 -1.84
CA ALA A 269 -4.86 12.05 -3.20
C ALA A 269 -4.95 13.59 -3.27
N LEU A 270 -5.69 14.24 -2.37
CA LEU A 270 -5.78 15.69 -2.28
C LEU A 270 -4.58 16.30 -1.55
N GLN A 271 -4.11 15.66 -0.48
CA GLN A 271 -2.95 16.12 0.29
C GLN A 271 -1.65 15.97 -0.51
N TYR A 272 -1.55 14.91 -1.32
CA TYR A 272 -0.36 14.59 -2.12
C TYR A 272 -0.73 14.44 -3.61
N PRO A 273 -1.06 15.56 -4.28
CA PRO A 273 -1.61 15.52 -5.63
C PRO A 273 -0.66 14.98 -6.71
N ASP A 274 0.64 15.01 -6.47
CA ASP A 274 1.64 14.51 -7.42
C ASP A 274 1.99 13.03 -7.20
N ASN A 275 1.45 12.40 -6.14
CA ASN A 275 1.72 11.00 -5.83
C ASN A 275 0.92 10.05 -6.72
N ALA A 276 1.59 9.41 -7.67
CA ALA A 276 0.96 8.49 -8.62
C ALA A 276 0.24 7.31 -7.95
N TYR A 277 0.78 6.79 -6.83
CA TYR A 277 0.15 5.68 -6.10
C TYR A 277 -1.18 6.12 -5.48
N PHE A 278 -1.23 7.29 -4.83
CA PHE A 278 -2.46 7.78 -4.22
C PHE A 278 -3.52 8.14 -5.27
N GLN A 279 -3.11 8.73 -6.39
CA GLN A 279 -4.02 9.02 -7.49
C GLN A 279 -4.63 7.73 -8.06
N ARG A 280 -3.83 6.68 -8.27
CA ARG A 280 -4.34 5.38 -8.73
C ARG A 280 -5.33 4.75 -7.76
N MET A 281 -4.99 4.74 -6.46
CA MET A 281 -5.88 4.17 -5.45
C MET A 281 -7.19 4.94 -5.35
N TYR A 282 -7.13 6.27 -5.44
CA TYR A 282 -8.33 7.10 -5.44
C TYR A 282 -9.20 6.85 -6.68
N ALA A 283 -8.62 6.78 -7.87
CA ALA A 283 -9.36 6.43 -9.09
C ALA A 283 -10.01 5.05 -9.01
N LEU A 284 -9.27 4.04 -8.51
CA LEU A 284 -9.75 2.67 -8.35
C LEU A 284 -10.95 2.60 -7.39
N ILE A 285 -10.81 3.19 -6.21
CA ILE A 285 -11.84 3.10 -5.17
C ILE A 285 -13.06 3.94 -5.55
N SER A 286 -12.87 5.12 -6.14
CA SER A 286 -13.97 5.91 -6.69
C SER A 286 -14.74 5.14 -7.77
N PHE A 287 -14.03 4.42 -8.64
CA PHE A 287 -14.66 3.57 -9.66
C PHE A 287 -15.48 2.45 -9.03
N HIS A 288 -14.94 1.74 -8.03
CA HIS A 288 -15.65 0.67 -7.32
C HIS A 288 -16.88 1.17 -6.55
N GLN A 289 -16.84 2.41 -6.05
CA GLN A 289 -17.96 3.03 -5.33
C GLN A 289 -18.97 3.72 -6.25
N GLY A 290 -18.79 3.65 -7.57
CA GLY A 290 -19.71 4.30 -8.52
C GLY A 290 -19.52 5.81 -8.64
N GLU A 291 -18.49 6.40 -8.02
CA GLU A 291 -18.13 7.81 -8.19
C GLU A 291 -17.45 8.04 -9.56
N PHE A 292 -18.17 7.72 -10.63
CA PHE A 292 -17.63 7.67 -11.98
C PHE A 292 -17.11 9.01 -12.51
N VAL A 293 -17.71 10.12 -12.11
CA VAL A 293 -17.24 11.47 -12.51
C VAL A 293 -15.84 11.71 -11.96
N GLU A 294 -15.62 11.36 -10.70
CA GLU A 294 -14.34 11.54 -10.05
C GLU A 294 -13.31 10.54 -10.56
N ALA A 295 -13.67 9.28 -10.71
CA ALA A 295 -12.80 8.26 -11.28
C ALA A 295 -12.31 8.65 -12.69
N GLU A 296 -13.18 9.20 -13.53
CA GLU A 296 -12.83 9.71 -14.87
C GLU A 296 -11.87 10.90 -14.78
N ARG A 297 -12.20 11.89 -13.94
CA ARG A 297 -11.38 13.09 -13.74
C ARG A 297 -9.96 12.73 -13.32
N VAL A 298 -9.84 11.86 -12.30
CA VAL A 298 -8.54 11.42 -11.78
C VAL A 298 -7.78 10.59 -12.82
N SER A 299 -8.45 9.71 -13.56
CA SER A 299 -7.82 8.92 -14.63
C SER A 299 -7.26 9.78 -15.76
N LYS A 300 -7.99 10.82 -16.18
CA LYS A 300 -7.48 11.82 -17.16
C LYS A 300 -6.23 12.52 -16.65
N ARG A 301 -6.22 12.92 -15.37
CA ARG A 301 -5.05 13.53 -14.74
C ARG A 301 -3.86 12.58 -14.67
N ILE A 302 -4.07 11.31 -14.28
CA ILE A 302 -3.02 10.29 -14.27
C ILE A 302 -2.39 10.17 -15.65
N LEU A 303 -3.18 10.08 -16.70
CA LEU A 303 -2.68 9.95 -18.07
C LEU A 303 -1.94 11.21 -18.54
N ALA A 304 -2.43 12.41 -18.18
CA ALA A 304 -1.73 13.67 -18.46
C ALA A 304 -0.36 13.74 -17.79
N ASN A 305 -0.28 13.38 -16.50
CA ASN A 305 0.96 13.36 -15.73
C ASN A 305 1.96 12.32 -16.29
N LEU A 306 1.47 11.16 -16.72
CA LEU A 306 2.28 10.14 -17.38
C LEU A 306 2.87 10.68 -18.70
N ASN A 307 2.07 11.35 -19.53
CA ASN A 307 2.53 11.93 -20.79
C ASN A 307 3.54 13.07 -20.59
N GLN A 308 3.52 13.74 -19.44
CA GLN A 308 4.50 14.73 -19.04
C GLN A 308 5.78 14.14 -18.41
N GLY A 309 5.85 12.79 -18.28
CA GLY A 309 6.99 12.13 -17.64
C GLY A 309 7.16 12.42 -16.16
N MET A 310 6.05 12.74 -15.45
CA MET A 310 6.13 13.04 -14.02
C MET A 310 6.60 11.83 -13.20
N PRO A 311 7.42 12.03 -12.15
CA PRO A 311 7.93 10.96 -11.31
C PRO A 311 6.83 10.03 -10.80
N GLY A 312 7.04 8.71 -10.90
CA GLY A 312 6.10 7.69 -10.44
C GLY A 312 4.89 7.44 -11.34
N TYR A 313 4.73 8.24 -12.42
CA TYR A 313 3.71 7.99 -13.44
C TYR A 313 4.30 7.17 -14.58
N GLU A 314 4.21 5.86 -14.45
CA GLU A 314 4.81 4.88 -15.35
C GLU A 314 3.74 3.89 -15.86
N GLY A 315 4.14 2.78 -16.49
CA GLY A 315 3.26 1.79 -17.08
C GLY A 315 2.15 1.29 -16.15
N VAL A 316 2.44 1.16 -14.83
CA VAL A 316 1.41 0.81 -13.85
C VAL A 316 0.32 1.88 -13.79
N SER A 317 0.67 3.16 -13.78
CA SER A 317 -0.30 4.27 -13.78
C SER A 317 -1.08 4.34 -15.08
N GLY A 318 -0.39 4.11 -16.20
CA GLY A 318 -0.99 4.04 -17.54
C GLY A 318 -2.06 2.96 -17.63
N ARG A 319 -1.77 1.77 -17.12
CA ARG A 319 -2.71 0.63 -17.10
C ARG A 319 -4.02 0.96 -16.39
N TYR A 320 -3.95 1.56 -15.18
CA TYR A 320 -5.14 1.95 -14.42
C TYR A 320 -5.96 3.00 -15.17
N ALA A 321 -5.31 4.09 -15.58
CA ALA A 321 -6.00 5.21 -16.21
C ALA A 321 -6.65 4.83 -17.53
N THR A 322 -5.94 4.09 -18.38
CA THR A 322 -6.46 3.70 -19.70
C THR A 322 -7.58 2.68 -19.60
N TYR A 323 -7.55 1.75 -18.64
CA TYR A 323 -8.67 0.85 -18.39
C TYR A 323 -9.95 1.62 -18.03
N PHE A 324 -9.88 2.54 -17.06
CA PHE A 324 -11.06 3.30 -16.66
C PHE A 324 -11.56 4.23 -17.76
N LEU A 325 -10.64 4.88 -18.48
CA LEU A 325 -11.05 5.72 -19.62
C LEU A 325 -11.69 4.90 -20.74
N GLY A 326 -11.19 3.70 -21.04
CA GLY A 326 -11.81 2.76 -21.97
C GLY A 326 -13.23 2.39 -21.54
N PHE A 327 -13.42 2.09 -20.25
CA PHE A 327 -14.75 1.81 -19.69
C PHE A 327 -15.72 2.99 -19.86
N PHE A 328 -15.26 4.22 -19.60
CA PHE A 328 -16.11 5.41 -19.77
C PHE A 328 -16.44 5.69 -21.24
N MET A 329 -15.49 5.50 -22.16
CA MET A 329 -15.76 5.65 -23.59
C MET A 329 -16.79 4.62 -24.07
N GLU A 330 -16.68 3.36 -23.63
CA GLU A 330 -17.65 2.31 -23.99
C GLU A 330 -19.04 2.57 -23.39
N ASN A 331 -19.11 2.81 -22.08
CA ASN A 331 -20.39 2.72 -21.35
C ASN A 331 -21.09 4.06 -21.19
N LYS A 332 -20.36 5.17 -21.05
CA LYS A 332 -20.91 6.52 -20.85
C LYS A 332 -21.05 7.27 -22.16
N TYR A 333 -19.98 7.30 -22.96
CA TYR A 333 -19.92 8.11 -24.18
C TYR A 333 -20.32 7.35 -25.43
N ARG A 334 -20.40 6.01 -25.37
CA ARG A 334 -20.72 5.13 -26.50
C ARG A 334 -19.75 5.29 -27.71
N ASP A 335 -18.52 5.74 -27.44
CA ASP A 335 -17.45 5.90 -28.42
C ASP A 335 -16.59 4.62 -28.44
N LEU A 336 -17.03 3.63 -29.22
CA LEU A 336 -16.34 2.33 -29.28
C LEU A 336 -14.96 2.43 -29.92
N ALA A 337 -14.70 3.41 -30.80
CA ALA A 337 -13.39 3.61 -31.39
C ALA A 337 -12.36 4.03 -30.33
N LYS A 338 -12.70 5.04 -29.52
CA LYS A 338 -11.85 5.46 -28.40
C LYS A 338 -11.78 4.40 -27.30
N ALA A 339 -12.85 3.67 -27.03
CA ALA A 339 -12.83 2.58 -26.06
C ALA A 339 -11.80 1.52 -26.45
N LYS A 340 -11.78 1.11 -27.72
CA LYS A 340 -10.79 0.16 -28.26
C LYS A 340 -9.37 0.70 -28.10
N ASP A 341 -9.10 1.95 -28.45
CA ASP A 341 -7.78 2.57 -28.28
C ASP A 341 -7.31 2.52 -26.82
N TYR A 342 -8.15 2.93 -25.88
CA TYR A 342 -7.79 2.90 -24.46
C TYR A 342 -7.59 1.49 -23.91
N TYR A 343 -8.41 0.51 -24.28
CA TYR A 343 -8.19 -0.88 -23.87
C TYR A 343 -6.92 -1.47 -24.47
N GLN A 344 -6.58 -1.16 -25.72
CA GLN A 344 -5.31 -1.57 -26.32
C GLN A 344 -4.11 -0.97 -25.59
N ARG A 345 -4.16 0.31 -25.25
CA ARG A 345 -3.13 0.95 -24.40
C ARG A 345 -3.01 0.29 -23.04
N CYS A 346 -4.14 -0.10 -22.42
CA CYS A 346 -4.13 -0.85 -21.16
C CYS A 346 -3.38 -2.17 -21.29
N ILE A 347 -3.56 -2.89 -22.40
CA ILE A 347 -2.84 -4.12 -22.70
C ILE A 347 -1.34 -3.83 -22.82
N VAL A 348 -0.95 -2.83 -23.64
CA VAL A 348 0.47 -2.45 -23.82
C VAL A 348 1.13 -2.09 -22.49
N PHE A 349 0.48 -1.27 -21.64
CA PHE A 349 0.99 -0.94 -20.32
C PHE A 349 1.09 -2.15 -19.38
N SER A 350 0.16 -3.10 -19.49
CA SER A 350 0.21 -4.33 -18.70
C SER A 350 1.39 -5.22 -19.13
N GLU A 351 1.61 -5.35 -20.42
CA GLU A 351 2.73 -6.12 -20.99
C GLU A 351 4.07 -5.49 -20.64
N SER A 352 4.21 -4.16 -20.75
CA SER A 352 5.44 -3.45 -20.41
C SER A 352 5.82 -3.57 -18.93
N THR A 353 4.85 -3.83 -18.07
CA THR A 353 5.06 -4.04 -16.62
C THR A 353 5.08 -5.52 -16.21
N GLY A 354 4.96 -6.45 -17.17
CA GLY A 354 4.94 -7.89 -16.93
C GLY A 354 3.65 -8.40 -16.26
N ASP A 355 2.62 -7.57 -16.11
CA ASP A 355 1.36 -7.95 -15.46
C ASP A 355 0.32 -8.45 -16.49
N THR A 356 0.63 -9.58 -17.13
CA THR A 356 -0.22 -10.22 -18.15
C THR A 356 -1.24 -11.22 -17.58
N LYS A 357 -1.32 -11.34 -16.26
CA LYS A 357 -2.33 -12.16 -15.54
C LYS A 357 -3.22 -11.32 -14.63
N GLY A 358 -2.95 -10.02 -14.51
CA GLY A 358 -3.69 -9.09 -13.70
C GLY A 358 -5.07 -8.76 -14.27
N GLY A 359 -5.99 -8.31 -13.37
CA GLY A 359 -7.38 -8.04 -13.72
C GLY A 359 -7.54 -7.06 -14.89
N PHE A 360 -6.82 -5.95 -14.90
CA PHE A 360 -6.96 -4.95 -15.98
C PHE A 360 -6.53 -5.48 -17.36
N TYR A 361 -5.48 -6.32 -17.42
CA TYR A 361 -5.09 -6.96 -18.67
C TYR A 361 -6.20 -7.88 -19.20
N LEU A 362 -6.73 -8.73 -18.32
CA LEU A 362 -7.77 -9.68 -18.68
C LEU A 362 -9.10 -8.98 -19.02
N PHE A 363 -9.49 -7.96 -18.25
CA PHE A 363 -10.69 -7.18 -18.52
C PHE A 363 -10.59 -6.40 -19.83
N ALA A 364 -9.43 -5.78 -20.13
CA ALA A 364 -9.23 -5.06 -21.39
C ALA A 364 -9.34 -6.00 -22.60
N ASN A 365 -8.71 -7.19 -22.54
CA ASN A 365 -8.85 -8.21 -23.58
C ASN A 365 -10.30 -8.69 -23.71
N THR A 366 -11.01 -8.92 -22.60
CA THR A 366 -12.42 -9.35 -22.62
C THR A 366 -13.32 -8.29 -23.25
N ASN A 367 -13.12 -7.01 -22.88
CA ASN A 367 -13.93 -5.93 -23.42
C ASN A 367 -13.67 -5.70 -24.91
N LEU A 368 -12.41 -5.77 -25.35
CA LEU A 368 -12.08 -5.75 -26.79
C LEU A 368 -12.73 -6.91 -27.53
N ALA A 369 -12.67 -8.13 -26.98
CA ALA A 369 -13.32 -9.29 -27.60
C ALA A 369 -14.83 -9.10 -27.74
N ARG A 370 -15.50 -8.59 -26.70
CA ARG A 370 -16.94 -8.27 -26.73
C ARG A 370 -17.29 -7.19 -27.75
N ILE A 371 -16.47 -6.13 -27.85
CA ILE A 371 -16.71 -5.05 -28.83
C ILE A 371 -16.58 -5.61 -30.25
N HIS A 372 -15.50 -6.33 -30.56
CA HIS A 372 -15.30 -6.91 -31.89
C HIS A 372 -16.38 -7.95 -32.25
N ALA A 373 -16.81 -8.76 -31.28
CA ALA A 373 -17.93 -9.71 -31.49
C ALA A 373 -19.23 -8.99 -31.85
N ARG A 374 -19.56 -7.87 -31.18
CA ARG A 374 -20.73 -7.03 -31.51
C ARG A 374 -20.61 -6.39 -32.90
N GLU A 375 -19.40 -6.02 -33.31
CA GLU A 375 -19.11 -5.49 -34.67
C GLU A 375 -19.02 -6.59 -35.74
N LYS A 376 -19.24 -7.87 -35.37
CA LYS A 376 -19.11 -9.04 -36.25
C LYS A 376 -17.69 -9.27 -36.77
N ASP A 377 -16.69 -8.65 -36.17
CA ASP A 377 -15.27 -8.93 -36.42
C ASP A 377 -14.86 -10.16 -35.59
N THR A 378 -15.21 -11.32 -36.15
CA THR A 378 -15.02 -12.62 -35.47
C THR A 378 -13.52 -12.95 -35.29
N GLU A 379 -12.66 -12.50 -36.21
CA GLU A 379 -11.24 -12.76 -36.15
C GLU A 379 -10.58 -12.06 -34.99
N SER A 380 -10.79 -10.74 -34.85
CA SER A 380 -10.29 -9.97 -33.72
C SER A 380 -10.89 -10.44 -32.38
N ALA A 381 -12.20 -10.72 -32.36
CA ALA A 381 -12.86 -11.25 -31.16
C ALA A 381 -12.20 -12.57 -30.71
N ARG A 382 -11.94 -13.48 -31.64
CA ARG A 382 -11.26 -14.76 -31.37
C ARG A 382 -9.85 -14.54 -30.81
N ARG A 383 -9.08 -13.63 -31.39
CA ARG A 383 -7.72 -13.32 -30.92
C ARG A 383 -7.72 -12.89 -29.45
N TYR A 384 -8.56 -11.94 -29.09
CA TYR A 384 -8.63 -11.44 -27.70
C TYR A 384 -9.21 -12.50 -26.73
N TYR A 385 -10.25 -13.24 -27.10
CA TYR A 385 -10.77 -14.32 -26.27
C TYR A 385 -9.77 -15.48 -26.10
N SER A 386 -8.90 -15.74 -27.07
CA SER A 386 -7.84 -16.75 -26.92
C SER A 386 -6.85 -16.36 -25.83
N VAL A 387 -6.46 -15.08 -25.73
CA VAL A 387 -5.62 -14.57 -24.63
C VAL A 387 -6.30 -14.76 -23.29
N VAL A 388 -7.58 -14.44 -23.17
CA VAL A 388 -8.34 -14.60 -21.91
C VAL A 388 -8.45 -16.07 -21.54
N ALA A 389 -8.76 -16.96 -22.48
CA ALA A 389 -8.90 -18.39 -22.23
C ALA A 389 -7.59 -19.05 -21.78
N GLU A 390 -6.44 -18.54 -22.25
CA GLU A 390 -5.11 -19.03 -21.88
C GLU A 390 -4.68 -18.54 -20.48
N LYS A 391 -4.87 -17.23 -20.21
CA LYS A 391 -4.24 -16.55 -19.06
C LYS A 391 -5.12 -16.41 -17.84
N ALA A 392 -6.44 -16.40 -18.00
CA ALA A 392 -7.37 -16.23 -16.88
C ALA A 392 -7.48 -17.52 -16.03
N ASP A 393 -7.83 -17.33 -14.76
CA ASP A 393 -8.18 -18.47 -13.88
C ASP A 393 -9.31 -19.27 -14.53
N ARG A 394 -9.12 -20.60 -14.63
CA ARG A 394 -10.06 -21.50 -15.30
C ARG A 394 -11.48 -21.46 -14.74
N LYS A 395 -11.64 -21.05 -13.48
CA LYS A 395 -12.91 -20.91 -12.77
C LYS A 395 -13.54 -19.53 -12.92
N SER A 396 -12.80 -18.55 -13.47
CA SER A 396 -13.31 -17.19 -13.65
C SER A 396 -14.43 -17.12 -14.69
N GLU A 397 -15.29 -16.13 -14.56
CA GLU A 397 -16.36 -15.85 -15.51
C GLU A 397 -15.80 -15.55 -16.90
N GLN A 398 -14.74 -14.71 -16.94
CA GLN A 398 -14.05 -14.34 -18.18
C GLN A 398 -13.50 -15.57 -18.94
N ALA A 399 -12.89 -16.53 -18.22
CA ALA A 399 -12.41 -17.76 -18.84
C ALA A 399 -13.55 -18.63 -19.40
N ARG A 400 -14.68 -18.68 -18.70
CA ARG A 400 -15.87 -19.42 -19.16
C ARG A 400 -16.46 -18.78 -20.41
N GLU A 401 -16.63 -17.44 -20.41
CA GLU A 401 -17.12 -16.67 -21.55
C GLU A 401 -16.21 -16.88 -22.79
N ALA A 402 -14.90 -16.69 -22.61
CA ALA A 402 -13.93 -16.87 -23.69
C ALA A 402 -13.99 -18.25 -24.31
N LYS A 403 -14.03 -19.31 -23.49
CA LYS A 403 -14.13 -20.71 -23.96
C LYS A 403 -15.45 -20.96 -24.68
N ALA A 404 -16.56 -20.42 -24.19
CA ALA A 404 -17.86 -20.57 -24.82
C ALA A 404 -17.84 -19.96 -26.23
N PHE A 405 -17.34 -18.73 -26.38
CA PHE A 405 -17.20 -18.08 -27.70
C PHE A 405 -16.32 -18.89 -28.66
N LEU A 406 -15.13 -19.32 -28.21
CA LEU A 406 -14.20 -20.07 -29.06
C LEU A 406 -14.80 -21.41 -29.52
N LYS A 407 -15.59 -22.08 -28.69
CA LYS A 407 -16.26 -23.35 -29.02
C LYS A 407 -17.34 -23.16 -30.10
N THR A 408 -18.11 -22.06 -30.06
CA THR A 408 -19.12 -21.80 -31.10
C THR A 408 -18.50 -21.60 -32.47
N GLN A 409 -17.33 -20.95 -32.53
CA GLN A 409 -16.64 -20.68 -33.80
C GLN A 409 -15.98 -21.94 -34.42
N VAL A 410 -15.73 -23.01 -33.64
CA VAL A 410 -15.23 -24.30 -34.20
C VAL A 410 -16.36 -25.10 -34.83
N ARG A 411 -17.61 -24.92 -34.36
CA ARG A 411 -18.79 -25.64 -34.88
C ARG A 411 -19.35 -25.02 -36.19
N SER A 412 -18.98 -23.79 -36.48
CA SER A 412 -19.45 -23.05 -37.68
C SER A 412 -18.48 -23.11 -38.85
N ARG A 413 -17.41 -23.87 -38.74
CA ARG A 413 -16.51 -24.31 -39.82
C ARG A 413 -16.75 -25.77 -40.15
#